data_3d623e427713bb5d38d0b35bd9f4b06c
#
_entry.id   3d623e427713bb5d38d0b35bd9f4b06c
#
_cell.length_a   1.000
_cell.length_b   1.000
_cell.length_c   1.000
_cell.angle_alpha   90.00
_cell.angle_beta   90.00
_cell.angle_gamma   90.00
#
_symmetry.space_group_name_H-M   'P 1'
#
loop_
_entity.id
_entity.type
_entity.pdbx_description
1 polymer ?
#
loop_
_entity_poly.entity_id
_entity_poly.type
_entity_poly.pdbx_seq_one_letter_code
_entity_poly.pdbx_strand_id
1 'polypeptide(L)'
;MSVRKVLFYHENFPAGGAERVTMDIASYISNRGYKVYVLASNINEGDYSQLTVLKLPDRASVTEALGIQCVVDTIHSLNIDIFVLPVCSFIPLLEAVKQQTCSKLVFALHSVPFWEVLYSFYIKKAKARGDFFKTLEWWMLTYPKTMWLKKYDSPIRVRHIKIYELVDAYTVLCESYKKDLLEKIGMTKSGDKICVIPNSEKEVLQVNLDKKKQLLFVGRMSYDDKRVDRLIYIWHRIYRKVPDWELVLVGDGDERGRLEALVAKLHLERVVFAGYHTDVRRFYDDSLVLCLTSNYEGWPLALTEAQAHGVIPIAFDCTAGVREILAPTGVNGILIPPFSLKRYAKELVTLLQNPLKCQEIQKNVIMKAHSYSPDKIGKKWYALFERLCD
;
A
#
# COMPACT_ATOMS: atom_id res chain seq x y z
N MET A 1 18.59 31.59 5.96
CA MET A 1 17.32 30.88 6.29
C MET A 1 17.64 29.76 7.27
N SER A 2 16.86 29.59 8.33
CA SER A 2 17.03 28.45 9.24
C SER A 2 16.73 27.15 8.51
N VAL A 3 17.48 26.09 8.83
CA VAL A 3 17.23 24.76 8.26
C VAL A 3 15.87 24.27 8.72
N ARG A 4 14.96 24.01 7.79
CA ARG A 4 13.62 23.46 8.09
C ARG A 4 13.72 22.01 8.54
N LYS A 5 12.88 21.59 9.49
CA LYS A 5 12.94 20.29 10.16
C LYS A 5 11.60 19.57 10.06
N VAL A 6 11.65 18.33 9.59
CA VAL A 6 10.48 17.46 9.45
C VAL A 6 10.65 16.24 10.35
N LEU A 7 9.61 15.88 11.09
CA LEU A 7 9.54 14.69 11.92
C LEU A 7 8.44 13.77 11.39
N PHE A 8 8.78 12.53 11.07
CA PHE A 8 7.83 11.44 10.79
C PHE A 8 7.69 10.55 12.02
N TYR A 9 6.48 10.09 12.30
CA TYR A 9 6.26 9.06 13.31
C TYR A 9 5.89 7.73 12.68
N HIS A 10 6.57 6.65 13.11
CA HIS A 10 6.22 5.27 12.75
C HIS A 10 6.20 4.38 13.99
N GLU A 11 5.33 3.37 14.02
CA GLU A 11 5.34 2.38 15.11
C GLU A 11 6.55 1.45 14.99
N ASN A 12 6.84 0.96 13.78
CA ASN A 12 7.99 0.13 13.46
C ASN A 12 8.74 0.75 12.27
N PHE A 13 10.05 0.94 12.37
CA PHE A 13 10.81 1.58 11.30
C PHE A 13 12.19 0.92 11.07
N PRO A 14 12.57 0.60 9.83
CA PRO A 14 11.71 0.44 8.66
C PRO A 14 11.03 -0.94 8.71
N ALA A 15 9.78 -1.05 8.31
CA ALA A 15 9.07 -2.34 8.39
C ALA A 15 8.13 -2.63 7.20
N GLY A 16 7.68 -1.63 6.47
CA GLY A 16 6.66 -1.80 5.44
C GLY A 16 6.71 -0.76 4.33
N GLY A 17 5.59 -0.64 3.61
CA GLY A 17 5.51 0.25 2.46
C GLY A 17 5.51 1.73 2.80
N ALA A 18 4.85 2.14 3.90
CA ALA A 18 4.82 3.54 4.32
C ALA A 18 6.19 4.04 4.79
N GLU A 19 6.93 3.19 5.48
CA GLU A 19 8.30 3.45 5.96
C GLU A 19 9.26 3.59 4.79
N ARG A 20 9.14 2.73 3.77
CA ARG A 20 9.91 2.86 2.53
C ARG A 20 9.65 4.19 1.83
N VAL A 21 8.39 4.61 1.73
CA VAL A 21 8.01 5.90 1.15
C VAL A 21 8.60 7.06 1.96
N THR A 22 8.60 6.97 3.30
CA THR A 22 9.25 7.96 4.17
C THR A 22 10.76 8.07 3.88
N MET A 23 11.46 6.95 3.67
CA MET A 23 12.88 6.96 3.30
C MET A 23 13.13 7.65 1.96
N ASP A 24 12.29 7.38 0.95
CA ASP A 24 12.39 8.01 -0.37
C ASP A 24 12.15 9.53 -0.29
N ILE A 25 11.14 9.95 0.48
CA ILE A 25 10.84 11.38 0.74
C ILE A 25 12.03 12.04 1.45
N ALA A 26 12.53 11.39 2.51
CA ALA A 26 13.64 11.90 3.30
C ALA A 26 14.88 12.15 2.42
N SER A 27 15.23 11.19 1.56
CA SER A 27 16.32 11.33 0.60
C SER A 27 16.16 12.56 -0.29
N TYR A 28 14.96 12.78 -0.84
CA TYR A 28 14.70 13.88 -1.73
C TYR A 28 14.78 15.26 -1.05
N ILE A 29 14.14 15.41 0.12
CA ILE A 29 14.06 16.70 0.81
C ILE A 29 15.34 17.06 1.57
N SER A 30 16.10 16.07 2.08
CA SER A 30 17.40 16.31 2.73
C SER A 30 18.39 16.98 1.77
N ASN A 31 18.40 16.56 0.49
CA ASN A 31 19.22 17.18 -0.54
C ASN A 31 18.78 18.62 -0.90
N ARG A 32 17.67 19.10 -0.31
CA ARG A 32 17.09 20.45 -0.53
C ARG A 32 17.03 21.30 0.74
N GLY A 33 17.85 20.94 1.73
CA GLY A 33 18.04 21.75 2.93
C GLY A 33 17.09 21.43 4.08
N TYR A 34 16.32 20.36 4.00
CA TYR A 34 15.54 19.88 5.14
C TYR A 34 16.35 18.93 6.02
N LYS A 35 16.19 19.02 7.32
CA LYS A 35 16.67 18.01 8.26
C LYS A 35 15.53 17.08 8.62
N VAL A 36 15.71 15.78 8.35
CA VAL A 36 14.65 14.79 8.50
C VAL A 36 14.89 13.91 9.72
N TYR A 37 13.86 13.78 10.53
CA TYR A 37 13.82 12.94 11.70
C TYR A 37 12.73 11.90 11.56
N VAL A 38 12.97 10.72 12.09
CA VAL A 38 11.95 9.69 12.28
C VAL A 38 11.93 9.32 13.76
N LEU A 39 10.77 9.40 14.38
CA LEU A 39 10.52 8.89 15.72
C LEU A 39 9.79 7.56 15.61
N ALA A 40 10.33 6.50 16.18
CA ALA A 40 9.74 5.17 16.11
C ALA A 40 9.63 4.49 17.46
N SER A 41 8.58 3.69 17.66
CA SER A 41 8.46 2.84 18.87
C SER A 41 9.45 1.67 18.79
N ASN A 42 9.59 1.06 17.62
CA ASN A 42 10.54 -0.02 17.37
C ASN A 42 11.43 0.32 16.17
N ILE A 43 12.73 0.12 16.32
CA ILE A 43 13.71 0.36 15.26
C ILE A 43 14.27 -1.00 14.81
N ASN A 44 14.15 -1.30 13.52
CA ASN A 44 14.73 -2.45 12.87
C ASN A 44 16.08 -2.09 12.23
N GLU A 45 16.85 -3.07 11.81
CA GLU A 45 18.10 -2.84 11.06
C GLU A 45 17.80 -2.17 9.71
N GLY A 46 18.63 -1.18 9.33
CA GLY A 46 18.48 -0.45 8.07
C GLY A 46 19.56 0.61 7.86
N ASP A 47 19.64 1.15 6.66
CA ASP A 47 20.49 2.30 6.33
C ASP A 47 19.74 3.62 6.58
N TYR A 48 20.24 4.42 7.51
CA TYR A 48 19.63 5.68 7.93
C TYR A 48 20.52 6.91 7.60
N SER A 49 21.44 6.79 6.66
CA SER A 49 22.45 7.81 6.35
C SER A 49 21.87 9.21 6.03
N GLN A 50 20.62 9.27 5.57
CA GLN A 50 19.97 10.52 5.14
C GLN A 50 18.92 11.06 6.12
N LEU A 51 18.73 10.43 7.27
CA LEU A 51 17.77 10.85 8.28
C LEU A 51 18.29 10.50 9.69
N THR A 52 17.72 11.15 10.70
CA THR A 52 18.02 10.83 12.10
C THR A 52 16.87 10.02 12.70
N VAL A 53 17.13 8.77 13.08
CA VAL A 53 16.14 7.92 13.75
C VAL A 53 16.24 8.07 15.25
N LEU A 54 15.10 8.31 15.88
CA LEU A 54 14.94 8.45 17.33
C LEU A 54 13.99 7.35 17.82
N LYS A 55 14.32 6.72 18.93
CA LYS A 55 13.48 5.70 19.55
C LYS A 55 12.62 6.34 20.64
N LEU A 56 11.32 6.02 20.67
CA LEU A 56 10.50 6.30 21.84
C LEU A 56 11.02 5.50 23.03
N PRO A 57 10.94 6.06 24.27
CA PRO A 57 11.32 5.31 25.47
C PRO A 57 10.57 3.98 25.54
N ASP A 58 11.25 2.95 26.04
CA ASP A 58 10.63 1.64 26.27
C ASP A 58 9.40 1.81 27.15
N ARG A 59 8.30 1.16 26.79
CA ARG A 59 6.97 1.26 27.39
C ARG A 59 6.19 2.56 27.09
N ALA A 60 6.72 3.49 26.31
CA ALA A 60 5.96 4.65 25.84
C ALA A 60 5.20 4.27 24.56
N SER A 61 3.87 4.39 24.60
CA SER A 61 3.02 4.23 23.41
C SER A 61 2.36 5.57 23.09
N VAL A 62 2.27 5.93 21.82
CA VAL A 62 1.54 7.14 21.40
C VAL A 62 0.03 7.05 21.65
N THR A 63 -0.47 5.88 22.07
CA THR A 63 -1.85 5.70 22.52
C THR A 63 -2.05 6.08 24.00
N GLU A 64 -0.98 6.37 24.73
CA GLU A 64 -0.96 6.72 26.15
C GLU A 64 -0.38 8.12 26.38
N ALA A 65 -0.74 8.74 27.48
CA ALA A 65 -0.32 10.11 27.82
C ALA A 65 1.21 10.30 27.82
N LEU A 66 1.95 9.32 28.34
CA LEU A 66 3.43 9.36 28.38
C LEU A 66 4.03 9.40 26.97
N GLY A 67 3.57 8.54 26.05
CA GLY A 67 4.06 8.52 24.70
C GLY A 67 3.70 9.77 23.91
N ILE A 68 2.49 10.30 24.11
CA ILE A 68 2.07 11.58 23.52
C ILE A 68 2.99 12.71 24.01
N GLN A 69 3.27 12.78 25.30
CA GLN A 69 4.15 13.80 25.86
C GLN A 69 5.57 13.69 25.31
N CYS A 70 6.11 12.47 25.18
CA CYS A 70 7.42 12.26 24.56
C CYS A 70 7.49 12.78 23.12
N VAL A 71 6.41 12.62 22.34
CA VAL A 71 6.34 13.18 20.96
C VAL A 71 6.38 14.71 21.02
N VAL A 72 5.56 15.34 21.89
CA VAL A 72 5.50 16.79 22.06
C VAL A 72 6.86 17.35 22.51
N ASP A 73 7.50 16.73 23.49
CA ASP A 73 8.84 17.12 23.98
C ASP A 73 9.90 16.99 22.90
N THR A 74 9.82 15.94 22.07
CA THR A 74 10.73 15.76 20.90
C THR A 74 10.53 16.88 19.89
N ILE A 75 9.28 17.24 19.59
CA ILE A 75 8.96 18.35 18.67
C ILE A 75 9.56 19.66 19.20
N HIS A 76 9.40 19.96 20.47
CA HIS A 76 9.95 21.16 21.09
C HIS A 76 11.47 21.17 21.11
N SER A 77 12.10 20.10 21.60
CA SER A 77 13.55 20.02 21.76
C SER A 77 14.31 20.15 20.43
N LEU A 78 13.73 19.64 19.35
CA LEU A 78 14.29 19.71 18.01
C LEU A 78 13.82 20.95 17.23
N ASN A 79 12.85 21.71 17.71
CA ASN A 79 12.17 22.78 16.97
C ASN A 79 11.68 22.30 15.59
N ILE A 80 10.79 21.32 15.60
CA ILE A 80 10.23 20.70 14.39
C ILE A 80 9.23 21.66 13.73
N ASP A 81 9.41 21.93 12.43
CA ASP A 81 8.50 22.78 11.65
C ASP A 81 7.28 21.99 11.17
N ILE A 82 7.47 20.74 10.76
CA ILE A 82 6.41 19.89 10.20
C ILE A 82 6.42 18.51 10.87
N PHE A 83 5.28 18.10 11.38
CA PHE A 83 5.06 16.76 11.93
C PHE A 83 4.16 15.95 11.00
N VAL A 84 4.65 14.81 10.51
CA VAL A 84 3.94 13.93 9.57
C VAL A 84 3.56 12.62 10.25
N LEU A 85 2.27 12.29 10.22
CA LEU A 85 1.75 10.99 10.65
C LEU A 85 1.36 10.12 9.45
N PRO A 86 2.20 9.18 9.04
CA PRO A 86 1.81 8.16 8.06
C PRO A 86 0.91 7.12 8.72
N VAL A 87 -0.32 6.97 8.22
CA VAL A 87 -1.28 5.91 8.61
C VAL A 87 -1.86 5.99 10.03
N CYS A 88 -1.13 6.48 11.02
CA CYS A 88 -1.58 6.53 12.41
C CYS A 88 -2.68 7.59 12.62
N SER A 89 -3.92 7.16 12.85
CA SER A 89 -5.11 8.03 13.03
C SER A 89 -5.46 8.30 14.49
N PHE A 90 -4.45 8.42 15.37
CA PHE A 90 -4.68 8.61 16.81
C PHE A 90 -4.98 10.06 17.14
N ILE A 91 -6.26 10.38 17.38
CA ILE A 91 -6.76 11.74 17.61
C ILE A 91 -6.09 12.44 18.79
N PRO A 92 -5.94 11.82 19.99
CA PRO A 92 -5.32 12.50 21.13
C PRO A 92 -3.89 13.00 20.84
N LEU A 93 -3.11 12.27 20.05
CA LEU A 93 -1.79 12.73 19.63
C LEU A 93 -1.87 13.97 18.73
N LEU A 94 -2.78 13.97 17.75
CA LEU A 94 -2.98 15.12 16.85
C LEU A 94 -3.43 16.36 17.63
N GLU A 95 -4.36 16.19 18.60
CA GLU A 95 -4.83 17.26 19.47
C GLU A 95 -3.70 17.83 20.34
N ALA A 96 -2.92 16.96 20.97
CA ALA A 96 -1.80 17.40 21.82
C ALA A 96 -0.74 18.18 21.02
N VAL A 97 -0.34 17.66 19.84
CA VAL A 97 0.63 18.37 18.99
C VAL A 97 0.05 19.70 18.50
N LYS A 98 -1.23 19.75 18.09
CA LYS A 98 -1.88 21.00 17.63
C LYS A 98 -2.00 22.06 18.72
N GLN A 99 -2.24 21.65 19.98
CA GLN A 99 -2.43 22.56 21.10
C GLN A 99 -1.13 23.02 21.75
N GLN A 100 -0.12 22.15 21.76
CA GLN A 100 1.10 22.37 22.54
C GLN A 100 2.32 22.77 21.68
N THR A 101 2.23 22.69 20.34
CA THR A 101 3.35 23.03 19.45
C THR A 101 2.95 23.99 18.36
N CYS A 102 3.94 24.61 17.70
CA CYS A 102 3.73 25.44 16.51
C CYS A 102 3.91 24.67 15.20
N SER A 103 4.19 23.37 15.25
CA SER A 103 4.45 22.55 14.06
C SER A 103 3.22 22.41 13.18
N LYS A 104 3.41 22.42 11.88
CA LYS A 104 2.38 22.07 10.90
C LYS A 104 2.12 20.58 10.93
N LEU A 105 0.85 20.20 10.97
CA LEU A 105 0.42 18.80 11.02
C LEU A 105 0.07 18.26 9.64
N VAL A 106 0.67 17.16 9.24
CA VAL A 106 0.36 16.45 8.00
C VAL A 106 -0.08 15.03 8.33
N PHE A 107 -1.28 14.66 7.93
CA PHE A 107 -1.73 13.26 7.97
C PHE A 107 -1.56 12.63 6.59
N ALA A 108 -0.76 11.56 6.50
CA ALA A 108 -0.46 10.88 5.25
C ALA A 108 -1.18 9.53 5.18
N LEU A 109 -2.29 9.47 4.44
CA LEU A 109 -3.06 8.23 4.27
C LEU A 109 -2.45 7.37 3.16
N HIS A 110 -1.65 6.38 3.53
CA HIS A 110 -1.08 5.38 2.60
C HIS A 110 -1.99 4.18 2.34
N SER A 111 -3.30 4.34 2.53
CA SER A 111 -4.31 3.30 2.34
C SER A 111 -5.56 3.83 1.64
N VAL A 112 -6.54 2.95 1.45
CA VAL A 112 -7.88 3.33 0.97
C VAL A 112 -8.55 4.23 2.02
N PRO A 113 -9.21 5.33 1.65
CA PRO A 113 -10.06 6.05 2.59
C PRO A 113 -11.08 5.12 3.25
N PHE A 114 -11.17 5.17 4.58
CA PHE A 114 -12.03 4.27 5.38
C PHE A 114 -11.62 2.78 5.29
N TRP A 115 -10.32 2.52 5.13
CA TRP A 115 -9.77 1.16 5.07
C TRP A 115 -10.16 0.28 6.27
N GLU A 116 -10.41 0.87 7.43
CA GLU A 116 -10.80 0.17 8.66
C GLU A 116 -12.13 -0.59 8.49
N VAL A 117 -13.04 -0.05 7.67
CA VAL A 117 -14.31 -0.73 7.32
C VAL A 117 -14.02 -1.99 6.52
N LEU A 118 -13.17 -1.88 5.49
CA LEU A 118 -12.77 -3.02 4.65
C LEU A 118 -12.02 -4.07 5.47
N TYR A 119 -11.08 -3.64 6.29
CA TYR A 119 -10.31 -4.50 7.18
C TYR A 119 -11.25 -5.28 8.12
N SER A 120 -12.13 -4.58 8.85
CA SER A 120 -13.10 -5.22 9.75
C SER A 120 -14.01 -6.21 9.01
N PHE A 121 -14.46 -5.85 7.82
CA PHE A 121 -15.32 -6.68 6.99
C PHE A 121 -14.63 -7.97 6.56
N TYR A 122 -13.42 -7.89 6.03
CA TYR A 122 -12.71 -9.06 5.51
C TYR A 122 -12.09 -9.92 6.62
N ILE A 123 -11.68 -9.34 7.74
CA ILE A 123 -11.25 -10.12 8.93
C ILE A 123 -12.41 -10.95 9.50
N LYS A 124 -13.61 -10.37 9.62
CA LYS A 124 -14.78 -11.12 10.05
C LYS A 124 -15.10 -12.27 9.08
N LYS A 125 -14.97 -12.04 7.78
CA LYS A 125 -15.11 -13.09 6.77
C LYS A 125 -14.06 -14.19 6.93
N ALA A 126 -12.81 -13.83 7.17
CA ALA A 126 -11.73 -14.78 7.39
C ALA A 126 -11.96 -15.64 8.64
N LYS A 127 -12.40 -15.02 9.75
CA LYS A 127 -12.73 -15.72 11.00
C LYS A 127 -13.96 -16.64 10.91
N ALA A 128 -14.86 -16.38 9.96
CA ALA A 128 -16.03 -17.23 9.69
C ALA A 128 -15.70 -18.46 8.83
N ARG A 129 -14.51 -18.51 8.23
CA ARG A 129 -14.10 -19.58 7.31
C ARG A 129 -14.05 -20.93 8.01
N GLY A 130 -14.75 -21.93 7.44
CA GLY A 130 -14.83 -23.30 7.98
C GLY A 130 -15.87 -23.50 9.06
N ASP A 131 -16.58 -22.44 9.48
CA ASP A 131 -17.69 -22.49 10.41
C ASP A 131 -18.97 -22.07 9.68
N PHE A 132 -19.90 -23.01 9.54
CA PHE A 132 -21.16 -22.78 8.80
C PHE A 132 -22.00 -21.67 9.44
N PHE A 133 -22.16 -21.69 10.77
CA PHE A 133 -23.00 -20.72 11.47
C PHE A 133 -22.40 -19.30 11.41
N LYS A 134 -21.09 -19.16 11.62
CA LYS A 134 -20.42 -17.86 11.48
C LYS A 134 -20.42 -17.35 10.04
N THR A 135 -20.33 -18.25 9.06
CA THR A 135 -20.45 -17.89 7.64
C THR A 135 -21.85 -17.38 7.33
N LEU A 136 -22.90 -18.07 7.82
CA LEU A 136 -24.27 -17.63 7.66
C LEU A 136 -24.53 -16.28 8.35
N GLU A 137 -24.06 -16.13 9.59
CA GLU A 137 -24.12 -14.85 10.33
C GLU A 137 -23.45 -13.73 9.55
N TRP A 138 -22.26 -13.99 8.99
CA TRP A 138 -21.55 -13.00 8.18
C TRP A 138 -22.37 -12.56 6.97
N TRP A 139 -22.99 -13.51 6.25
CA TRP A 139 -23.84 -13.22 5.08
C TRP A 139 -25.14 -12.50 5.44
N MET A 140 -25.78 -12.87 6.54
CA MET A 140 -27.06 -12.30 6.95
C MET A 140 -26.95 -10.97 7.70
N LEU A 141 -25.89 -10.76 8.47
CA LEU A 141 -25.74 -9.59 9.33
C LEU A 141 -24.60 -8.67 8.89
N THR A 142 -23.39 -9.21 8.73
CA THR A 142 -22.21 -8.36 8.46
C THR A 142 -22.24 -7.81 7.04
N TYR A 143 -22.53 -8.64 6.06
CA TYR A 143 -22.55 -8.23 4.65
C TYR A 143 -23.60 -7.13 4.37
N PRO A 144 -24.89 -7.27 4.73
CA PRO A 144 -25.90 -6.23 4.51
C PRO A 144 -25.59 -4.93 5.30
N LYS A 145 -25.17 -5.07 6.56
CA LYS A 145 -24.82 -3.91 7.38
C LYS A 145 -23.69 -3.07 6.77
N THR A 146 -22.68 -3.74 6.20
CA THR A 146 -21.50 -3.05 5.65
C THR A 146 -21.78 -2.54 4.24
N MET A 147 -22.32 -3.38 3.35
CA MET A 147 -22.43 -3.05 1.93
C MET A 147 -23.66 -2.20 1.59
N TRP A 148 -24.79 -2.45 2.25
CA TRP A 148 -26.05 -1.76 1.95
C TRP A 148 -26.36 -0.64 2.92
N LEU A 149 -26.28 -0.91 4.23
CA LEU A 149 -26.68 0.06 5.25
C LEU A 149 -25.55 1.02 5.66
N LYS A 150 -24.29 0.72 5.31
CA LYS A 150 -23.08 1.51 5.65
C LYS A 150 -23.01 1.91 7.14
N LYS A 151 -23.59 1.09 8.04
CA LYS A 151 -23.71 1.42 9.48
C LYS A 151 -22.38 1.48 10.23
N TYR A 152 -21.32 0.86 9.68
CA TYR A 152 -19.98 0.91 10.29
C TYR A 152 -19.18 2.16 9.94
N ASP A 153 -19.67 2.96 8.97
CA ASP A 153 -18.94 4.15 8.53
C ASP A 153 -19.01 5.31 9.52
N SER A 154 -20.04 5.35 10.38
CA SER A 154 -20.29 6.51 11.24
C SER A 154 -19.14 6.85 12.22
N PRO A 155 -18.60 5.93 13.05
CA PRO A 155 -17.49 6.25 13.94
C PRO A 155 -16.20 6.59 13.20
N ILE A 156 -15.96 5.89 12.07
CA ILE A 156 -14.79 6.11 11.22
C ILE A 156 -14.92 7.45 10.52
N ARG A 157 -16.10 7.79 10.04
CA ARG A 157 -16.41 9.09 9.45
C ARG A 157 -16.11 10.24 10.42
N VAL A 158 -16.60 10.15 11.64
CA VAL A 158 -16.34 11.16 12.70
C VAL A 158 -14.84 11.32 12.94
N ARG A 159 -14.08 10.21 12.97
CA ARG A 159 -12.64 10.23 13.11
C ARG A 159 -11.96 10.96 11.96
N HIS A 160 -12.29 10.64 10.69
CA HIS A 160 -11.70 11.30 9.53
C HIS A 160 -12.08 12.79 9.42
N ILE A 161 -13.31 13.17 9.82
CA ILE A 161 -13.70 14.58 9.94
C ILE A 161 -12.78 15.28 10.95
N LYS A 162 -12.60 14.70 12.13
CA LYS A 162 -11.76 15.29 13.18
C LYS A 162 -10.28 15.39 12.77
N ILE A 163 -9.75 14.37 12.09
CA ILE A 163 -8.40 14.45 11.49
C ILE A 163 -8.32 15.62 10.52
N TYR A 164 -9.28 15.73 9.59
CA TYR A 164 -9.31 16.81 8.59
C TYR A 164 -9.36 18.20 9.25
N GLU A 165 -10.09 18.36 10.34
CA GLU A 165 -10.17 19.62 11.09
C GLU A 165 -8.83 19.98 11.75
N LEU A 166 -8.15 19.00 12.36
CA LEU A 166 -6.93 19.20 13.12
C LEU A 166 -5.70 19.46 12.27
N VAL A 167 -5.59 18.82 11.10
CA VAL A 167 -4.37 18.88 10.28
C VAL A 167 -4.32 20.09 9.36
N ASP A 168 -3.10 20.50 9.01
CA ASP A 168 -2.85 21.57 8.04
C ASP A 168 -2.84 21.00 6.61
N ALA A 169 -2.46 19.72 6.44
CA ALA A 169 -2.61 19.00 5.18
C ALA A 169 -2.97 17.51 5.41
N TYR A 170 -3.75 16.98 4.49
CA TYR A 170 -4.17 15.57 4.44
C TYR A 170 -3.75 14.99 3.08
N THR A 171 -2.86 13.99 3.02
CA THR A 171 -2.47 13.40 1.74
C THR A 171 -3.22 12.10 1.46
N VAL A 172 -3.56 11.91 0.20
CA VAL A 172 -4.15 10.68 -0.35
C VAL A 172 -3.42 10.27 -1.63
N LEU A 173 -3.59 9.02 -2.06
CA LEU A 173 -2.73 8.43 -3.09
C LEU A 173 -3.18 8.69 -4.54
N CYS A 174 -4.46 9.02 -4.77
CA CYS A 174 -4.98 9.34 -6.09
C CYS A 174 -6.21 10.26 -6.02
N GLU A 175 -6.57 10.87 -7.15
CA GLU A 175 -7.74 11.78 -7.23
C GLU A 175 -9.05 11.09 -6.87
N SER A 176 -9.22 9.84 -7.24
CA SER A 176 -10.41 9.06 -6.86
C SER A 176 -10.51 8.88 -5.35
N TYR A 177 -9.40 8.72 -4.63
CA TYR A 177 -9.39 8.68 -3.16
C TYR A 177 -9.70 10.04 -2.55
N LYS A 178 -9.22 11.15 -3.14
CA LYS A 178 -9.59 12.50 -2.72
C LYS A 178 -11.09 12.69 -2.82
N LYS A 179 -11.69 12.36 -3.96
CA LYS A 179 -13.13 12.45 -4.19
C LYS A 179 -13.92 11.60 -3.20
N ASP A 180 -13.53 10.33 -3.03
CA ASP A 180 -14.18 9.38 -2.11
C ASP A 180 -14.12 9.87 -0.65
N LEU A 181 -12.95 10.38 -0.21
CA LEU A 181 -12.78 10.94 1.13
C LEU A 181 -13.68 12.14 1.36
N LEU A 182 -13.66 13.13 0.45
CA LEU A 182 -14.48 14.35 0.55
C LEU A 182 -15.98 14.04 0.58
N GLU A 183 -16.42 13.09 -0.24
CA GLU A 183 -17.82 12.66 -0.27
C GLU A 183 -18.21 12.01 1.07
N LYS A 184 -17.38 11.09 1.57
CA LYS A 184 -17.64 10.37 2.82
C LYS A 184 -17.63 11.27 4.06
N ILE A 185 -16.73 12.27 4.12
CA ILE A 185 -16.71 13.23 5.24
C ILE A 185 -17.72 14.38 5.07
N GLY A 186 -18.37 14.50 3.90
CA GLY A 186 -19.38 15.53 3.64
C GLY A 186 -18.81 16.94 3.37
N MET A 187 -17.55 17.02 2.90
CA MET A 187 -16.82 18.29 2.68
C MET A 187 -16.53 18.56 1.20
N THR A 188 -17.45 18.27 0.31
CA THR A 188 -17.27 18.38 -1.15
C THR A 188 -16.92 19.78 -1.66
N LYS A 189 -17.21 20.85 -0.88
CA LYS A 189 -16.91 22.25 -1.22
C LYS A 189 -15.60 22.79 -0.63
N SER A 190 -14.88 22.02 0.20
CA SER A 190 -13.76 22.47 1.02
C SER A 190 -12.63 21.42 1.00
N GLY A 191 -12.02 21.18 -0.14
CA GLY A 191 -10.98 20.14 -0.30
C GLY A 191 -9.55 20.67 -0.44
N ASP A 192 -9.29 21.90 -0.08
CA ASP A 192 -8.00 22.62 -0.22
C ASP A 192 -6.85 22.00 0.60
N LYS A 193 -7.16 21.42 1.77
CA LYS A 193 -6.18 20.70 2.59
C LYS A 193 -5.80 19.30 2.05
N ILE A 194 -6.61 18.72 1.14
CA ILE A 194 -6.35 17.36 0.63
C ILE A 194 -5.46 17.41 -0.60
N CYS A 195 -4.26 16.85 -0.45
CA CYS A 195 -3.24 16.78 -1.48
C CYS A 195 -3.12 15.36 -2.03
N VAL A 196 -3.01 15.23 -3.35
CA VAL A 196 -2.83 13.93 -4.01
C VAL A 196 -1.35 13.68 -4.26
N ILE A 197 -0.78 12.77 -3.48
CA ILE A 197 0.61 12.37 -3.57
C ILE A 197 0.69 10.84 -3.57
N PRO A 198 0.92 10.19 -4.72
CA PRO A 198 1.13 8.75 -4.82
C PRO A 198 2.38 8.30 -4.04
N ASN A 199 2.47 7.00 -3.74
CA ASN A 199 3.72 6.44 -3.25
C ASN A 199 4.78 6.45 -4.36
N SER A 200 6.03 6.67 -3.96
CA SER A 200 7.18 6.58 -4.85
C SER A 200 7.54 5.14 -5.18
N GLU A 201 8.18 4.96 -6.32
CA GLU A 201 8.81 3.71 -6.73
C GLU A 201 10.22 3.98 -7.28
N LYS A 202 11.19 3.20 -6.83
CA LYS A 202 12.59 3.34 -7.28
C LYS A 202 12.70 2.96 -8.75
N GLU A 203 13.44 3.78 -9.48
CA GLU A 203 13.74 3.49 -10.89
C GLU A 203 14.73 2.34 -11.01
N VAL A 204 14.49 1.46 -11.97
CA VAL A 204 15.41 0.39 -12.34
C VAL A 204 16.19 0.85 -13.56
N LEU A 205 17.50 1.07 -13.39
CA LEU A 205 18.35 1.65 -14.44
C LEU A 205 18.54 0.71 -15.64
N GLN A 206 18.58 -0.59 -15.39
CA GLN A 206 18.75 -1.61 -16.42
C GLN A 206 17.66 -2.66 -16.27
N VAL A 207 16.61 -2.54 -17.05
CA VAL A 207 15.48 -3.45 -17.01
C VAL A 207 15.75 -4.66 -17.91
N ASN A 208 15.73 -5.87 -17.33
CA ASN A 208 15.74 -7.09 -18.10
C ASN A 208 14.37 -7.28 -18.78
N LEU A 209 14.33 -7.30 -20.11
CA LEU A 209 13.12 -7.57 -20.89
C LEU A 209 13.02 -9.03 -21.36
N ASP A 210 14.13 -9.78 -21.30
CA ASP A 210 14.14 -11.21 -21.58
C ASP A 210 13.72 -11.99 -20.33
N LYS A 211 12.42 -12.16 -20.20
CA LYS A 211 11.77 -12.75 -19.03
C LYS A 211 11.55 -14.24 -19.18
N LYS A 212 11.66 -14.97 -18.08
CA LYS A 212 11.23 -16.37 -18.01
C LYS A 212 9.71 -16.47 -18.13
N LYS A 213 9.22 -17.61 -18.58
CA LYS A 213 7.79 -17.96 -18.60
C LYS A 213 7.29 -18.21 -17.16
N GLN A 214 7.25 -17.15 -16.35
CA GLN A 214 7.00 -17.20 -14.94
C GLN A 214 5.91 -16.21 -14.54
N LEU A 215 4.91 -16.71 -13.79
CA LEU A 215 3.93 -15.90 -13.08
C LEU A 215 4.43 -15.66 -11.67
N LEU A 216 4.38 -14.44 -11.19
CA LEU A 216 4.89 -14.02 -9.91
C LEU A 216 3.77 -13.52 -9.00
N PHE A 217 3.83 -13.86 -7.74
CA PHE A 217 3.17 -13.18 -6.64
C PHE A 217 4.23 -12.72 -5.65
N VAL A 218 4.14 -11.48 -5.19
CA VAL A 218 5.00 -10.95 -4.11
C VAL A 218 4.12 -10.33 -3.03
N GLY A 219 4.24 -10.80 -1.80
CA GLY A 219 3.53 -10.24 -0.68
C GLY A 219 3.21 -11.23 0.45
N ARG A 220 2.56 -10.71 1.49
CA ARG A 220 2.11 -11.54 2.62
C ARG A 220 1.04 -12.55 2.18
N MET A 221 1.18 -13.79 2.61
CA MET A 221 0.20 -14.85 2.35
C MET A 221 -0.93 -14.80 3.38
N SER A 222 -1.95 -13.99 3.11
CA SER A 222 -3.09 -13.74 3.99
C SER A 222 -4.43 -13.97 3.28
N TYR A 223 -5.46 -14.34 4.04
CA TYR A 223 -6.79 -14.58 3.52
C TYR A 223 -7.69 -13.33 3.53
N ASP A 224 -7.50 -12.43 4.48
CA ASP A 224 -8.29 -11.21 4.63
C ASP A 224 -8.03 -10.19 3.52
N ASP A 225 -6.78 -9.98 3.11
CA ASP A 225 -6.42 -8.98 2.10
C ASP A 225 -5.90 -9.58 0.79
N LYS A 226 -4.82 -10.38 0.79
CA LYS A 226 -4.08 -10.79 -0.44
C LYS A 226 -4.73 -11.91 -1.24
N ARG A 227 -5.41 -12.86 -0.59
CA ARG A 227 -6.20 -13.92 -1.22
C ARG A 227 -5.44 -14.75 -2.25
N VAL A 228 -4.24 -15.22 -1.88
CA VAL A 228 -3.38 -16.06 -2.74
C VAL A 228 -4.07 -17.38 -3.14
N ASP A 229 -5.02 -17.85 -2.33
CA ASP A 229 -5.89 -19.00 -2.67
C ASP A 229 -6.60 -18.82 -4.02
N ARG A 230 -7.02 -17.59 -4.36
CA ARG A 230 -7.62 -17.31 -5.67
C ARG A 230 -6.63 -17.50 -6.82
N LEU A 231 -5.37 -17.11 -6.61
CA LEU A 231 -4.33 -17.29 -7.63
C LEU A 231 -4.04 -18.77 -7.88
N ILE A 232 -4.04 -19.60 -6.83
CA ILE A 232 -3.91 -21.05 -6.96
C ILE A 232 -5.10 -21.63 -7.76
N TYR A 233 -6.35 -21.19 -7.48
CA TYR A 233 -7.50 -21.61 -8.29
C TYR A 233 -7.46 -21.09 -9.73
N ILE A 234 -6.87 -19.92 -9.99
CA ILE A 234 -6.63 -19.41 -11.34
C ILE A 234 -5.60 -20.30 -12.04
N TRP A 235 -4.47 -20.62 -11.36
CA TRP A 235 -3.45 -21.52 -11.87
C TRP A 235 -4.03 -22.90 -12.21
N HIS A 236 -4.85 -23.47 -11.35
CA HIS A 236 -5.56 -24.74 -11.62
C HIS A 236 -6.38 -24.72 -12.92
N ARG A 237 -6.93 -23.57 -13.32
CA ARG A 237 -7.70 -23.44 -14.57
C ARG A 237 -6.84 -23.35 -15.83
N ILE A 238 -5.56 -22.97 -15.68
CA ILE A 238 -4.70 -22.62 -16.82
C ILE A 238 -3.45 -23.48 -16.96
N TYR A 239 -2.92 -24.09 -15.90
CA TYR A 239 -1.58 -24.71 -15.90
C TYR A 239 -1.38 -25.77 -17.02
N ARG A 240 -2.43 -26.49 -17.41
CA ARG A 240 -2.38 -27.43 -18.55
C ARG A 240 -2.39 -26.75 -19.91
N LYS A 241 -2.88 -25.52 -20.00
CA LYS A 241 -2.92 -24.72 -21.25
C LYS A 241 -1.62 -23.96 -21.49
N VAL A 242 -0.78 -23.86 -20.46
CA VAL A 242 0.52 -23.16 -20.48
C VAL A 242 1.59 -24.07 -19.86
N PRO A 243 1.95 -25.17 -20.54
CA PRO A 243 2.78 -26.22 -19.95
C PRO A 243 4.21 -25.76 -19.62
N ASP A 244 4.72 -24.74 -20.30
CA ASP A 244 6.08 -24.21 -20.12
C ASP A 244 6.15 -23.12 -19.04
N TRP A 245 5.03 -22.77 -18.40
CA TRP A 245 4.95 -21.72 -17.40
C TRP A 245 4.99 -22.28 -15.99
N GLU A 246 5.51 -21.50 -15.05
CA GLU A 246 5.48 -21.79 -13.64
C GLU A 246 4.83 -20.64 -12.83
N LEU A 247 4.37 -20.95 -11.63
CA LEU A 247 3.83 -20.00 -10.67
C LEU A 247 4.78 -19.90 -9.47
N VAL A 248 5.34 -18.73 -9.23
CA VAL A 248 6.25 -18.45 -8.12
C VAL A 248 5.56 -17.53 -7.11
N LEU A 249 5.50 -17.99 -5.86
CA LEU A 249 4.89 -17.32 -4.73
C LEU A 249 5.98 -16.87 -3.76
N VAL A 250 6.26 -15.57 -3.74
CA VAL A 250 7.28 -14.95 -2.88
C VAL A 250 6.61 -14.27 -1.69
N GLY A 251 7.06 -14.60 -0.50
CA GLY A 251 6.55 -14.10 0.76
C GLY A 251 6.16 -15.23 1.72
N ASP A 252 5.60 -14.85 2.85
CA ASP A 252 5.14 -15.76 3.88
C ASP A 252 3.87 -15.22 4.55
N GLY A 253 3.29 -15.97 5.48
CA GLY A 253 2.12 -15.56 6.26
C GLY A 253 1.30 -16.74 6.76
N ASP A 254 0.28 -16.44 7.56
CA ASP A 254 -0.54 -17.44 8.29
C ASP A 254 -1.25 -18.45 7.37
N GLU A 255 -1.44 -18.11 6.10
CA GLU A 255 -2.12 -18.98 5.13
C GLU A 255 -1.17 -19.93 4.39
N ARG A 256 0.15 -19.81 4.54
CA ARG A 256 1.12 -20.59 3.74
C ARG A 256 0.84 -22.09 3.78
N GLY A 257 0.72 -22.69 4.95
CA GLY A 257 0.48 -24.12 5.06
C GLY A 257 -0.84 -24.57 4.42
N ARG A 258 -1.89 -23.71 4.48
CA ARG A 258 -3.16 -23.99 3.79
C ARG A 258 -3.05 -23.88 2.27
N LEU A 259 -2.22 -22.97 1.77
CA LEU A 259 -1.98 -22.80 0.34
C LEU A 259 -1.17 -23.98 -0.21
N GLU A 260 -0.16 -24.46 0.50
CA GLU A 260 0.60 -25.66 0.15
C GLU A 260 -0.31 -26.90 0.13
N ALA A 261 -1.16 -27.08 1.16
CA ALA A 261 -2.16 -28.15 1.18
C ALA A 261 -3.18 -28.03 0.03
N LEU A 262 -3.56 -26.82 -0.38
CA LEU A 262 -4.45 -26.61 -1.52
C LEU A 262 -3.78 -27.02 -2.84
N VAL A 263 -2.52 -26.68 -3.04
CA VAL A 263 -1.72 -27.09 -4.22
C VAL A 263 -1.65 -28.61 -4.30
N ALA A 264 -1.33 -29.28 -3.19
CA ALA A 264 -1.28 -30.73 -3.10
C ALA A 264 -2.65 -31.38 -3.39
N LYS A 265 -3.72 -30.87 -2.76
CA LYS A 265 -5.11 -31.34 -2.98
C LYS A 265 -5.57 -31.24 -4.43
N LEU A 266 -5.14 -30.20 -5.14
CA LEU A 266 -5.50 -29.97 -6.54
C LEU A 266 -4.53 -30.64 -7.52
N HIS A 267 -3.52 -31.37 -7.02
CA HIS A 267 -2.46 -32.01 -7.80
C HIS A 267 -1.80 -31.05 -8.80
N LEU A 268 -1.47 -29.84 -8.34
CA LEU A 268 -0.87 -28.82 -9.18
C LEU A 268 0.63 -28.99 -9.28
N GLU A 269 1.12 -28.87 -10.50
CA GLU A 269 2.54 -28.88 -10.82
C GLU A 269 3.04 -27.47 -11.07
N ARG A 270 4.37 -27.27 -10.99
CA ARG A 270 5.06 -26.01 -11.32
C ARG A 270 4.56 -24.83 -10.47
N VAL A 271 4.33 -25.09 -9.17
CA VAL A 271 4.08 -24.06 -8.15
C VAL A 271 5.25 -24.04 -7.19
N VAL A 272 5.91 -22.91 -7.07
CA VAL A 272 7.09 -22.71 -6.20
C VAL A 272 6.73 -21.76 -5.07
N PHE A 273 6.85 -22.21 -3.83
CA PHE A 273 6.79 -21.37 -2.64
C PHE A 273 8.20 -20.92 -2.29
N ALA A 274 8.59 -19.74 -2.73
CA ALA A 274 9.96 -19.22 -2.53
C ALA A 274 10.25 -18.78 -1.09
N GLY A 275 9.21 -18.55 -0.27
CA GLY A 275 9.36 -18.06 1.09
C GLY A 275 9.58 -16.53 1.16
N TYR A 276 9.87 -16.05 2.36
CA TYR A 276 10.16 -14.62 2.59
C TYR A 276 11.57 -14.28 2.12
N HIS A 277 11.67 -13.17 1.40
CA HIS A 277 12.94 -12.58 0.97
C HIS A 277 12.93 -11.07 1.27
N THR A 278 14.03 -10.56 1.79
CA THR A 278 14.27 -9.12 2.00
C THR A 278 14.54 -8.41 0.68
N ASP A 279 15.21 -9.09 -0.25
CA ASP A 279 15.43 -8.62 -1.62
C ASP A 279 14.66 -9.48 -2.62
N VAL A 280 13.66 -8.89 -3.22
CA VAL A 280 12.76 -9.55 -4.19
C VAL A 280 13.06 -9.19 -5.63
N ARG A 281 14.06 -8.33 -5.91
CA ARG A 281 14.38 -7.80 -7.24
C ARG A 281 14.60 -8.92 -8.26
N ARG A 282 15.36 -9.95 -7.90
CA ARG A 282 15.62 -11.10 -8.79
C ARG A 282 14.34 -11.77 -9.31
N PHE A 283 13.28 -11.81 -8.50
CA PHE A 283 12.02 -12.43 -8.91
C PHE A 283 11.28 -11.57 -9.92
N TYR A 284 11.34 -10.24 -9.78
CA TYR A 284 10.84 -9.32 -10.80
C TYR A 284 11.69 -9.38 -12.08
N ASP A 285 13.02 -9.48 -11.97
CA ASP A 285 13.91 -9.57 -13.13
C ASP A 285 13.68 -10.84 -13.95
N ASP A 286 13.32 -11.94 -13.30
CA ASP A 286 13.05 -13.23 -13.93
C ASP A 286 11.63 -13.34 -14.52
N SER A 287 10.62 -12.75 -13.88
CA SER A 287 9.21 -13.02 -14.19
C SER A 287 8.63 -12.12 -15.27
N LEU A 288 7.73 -12.65 -16.13
CA LEU A 288 7.03 -11.86 -17.14
C LEU A 288 5.75 -11.21 -16.61
N VAL A 289 5.00 -11.87 -15.73
CA VAL A 289 3.69 -11.38 -15.25
C VAL A 289 3.64 -11.41 -13.74
N LEU A 290 3.22 -10.31 -13.12
CA LEU A 290 2.86 -10.27 -11.70
C LEU A 290 1.34 -10.41 -11.54
N CYS A 291 0.91 -11.32 -10.67
CA CYS A 291 -0.49 -11.61 -10.40
C CYS A 291 -0.91 -11.13 -9.01
N LEU A 292 -1.90 -10.24 -8.93
CA LEU A 292 -2.48 -9.77 -7.67
C LEU A 292 -3.97 -10.13 -7.60
N THR A 293 -4.38 -10.82 -6.52
CA THR A 293 -5.76 -11.32 -6.35
C THR A 293 -6.46 -10.81 -5.11
N SER A 294 -6.00 -9.68 -4.59
CA SER A 294 -6.39 -9.07 -3.32
C SER A 294 -7.88 -8.72 -3.24
N ASN A 295 -8.39 -8.69 -2.01
CA ASN A 295 -9.72 -8.16 -1.70
C ASN A 295 -9.75 -6.64 -1.78
N TYR A 296 -8.71 -5.98 -1.29
CA TYR A 296 -8.52 -4.54 -1.31
C TYR A 296 -7.03 -4.20 -1.19
N GLU A 297 -6.64 -3.05 -1.71
CA GLU A 297 -5.28 -2.50 -1.67
C GLU A 297 -5.36 -0.97 -1.58
N GLY A 298 -4.50 -0.36 -0.79
CA GLY A 298 -4.33 1.08 -0.79
C GLY A 298 -3.59 1.56 -2.05
N TRP A 299 -2.34 1.18 -2.10
CA TRP A 299 -1.41 1.39 -3.21
C TRP A 299 -0.42 0.22 -3.21
N PRO A 300 -0.71 -0.86 -3.93
CA PRO A 300 0.11 -2.07 -3.86
C PRO A 300 1.47 -1.83 -4.54
N LEU A 301 2.52 -1.66 -3.72
CA LEU A 301 3.89 -1.43 -4.21
C LEU A 301 4.34 -2.54 -5.17
N ALA A 302 3.90 -3.78 -4.94
CA ALA A 302 4.22 -4.87 -5.84
C ALA A 302 3.82 -4.60 -7.30
N LEU A 303 2.73 -3.81 -7.55
CA LEU A 303 2.35 -3.44 -8.92
C LEU A 303 3.30 -2.40 -9.51
N THR A 304 3.71 -1.39 -8.72
CA THR A 304 4.66 -0.37 -9.18
C THR A 304 6.07 -0.92 -9.32
N GLU A 305 6.49 -1.81 -8.41
CA GLU A 305 7.74 -2.58 -8.52
C GLU A 305 7.75 -3.42 -9.81
N ALA A 306 6.67 -4.16 -10.08
CA ALA A 306 6.53 -4.91 -11.31
C ALA A 306 6.68 -4.01 -12.53
N GLN A 307 5.98 -2.86 -12.56
CA GLN A 307 6.09 -1.90 -13.65
C GLN A 307 7.52 -1.40 -13.83
N ALA A 308 8.22 -1.05 -12.74
CA ALA A 308 9.60 -0.57 -12.79
C ALA A 308 10.56 -1.61 -13.36
N HIS A 309 10.31 -2.90 -13.12
CA HIS A 309 11.09 -4.02 -13.64
C HIS A 309 10.62 -4.54 -15.02
N GLY A 310 9.66 -3.88 -15.68
CA GLY A 310 9.11 -4.33 -16.97
C GLY A 310 8.31 -5.63 -16.86
N VAL A 311 7.79 -5.95 -15.70
CA VAL A 311 6.88 -7.08 -15.46
C VAL A 311 5.45 -6.62 -15.67
N ILE A 312 4.63 -7.38 -16.36
CA ILE A 312 3.24 -7.02 -16.68
C ILE A 312 2.34 -7.31 -15.47
N PRO A 313 1.80 -6.29 -14.80
CA PRO A 313 0.90 -6.54 -13.69
C PRO A 313 -0.51 -6.86 -14.16
N ILE A 314 -1.13 -7.89 -13.57
CA ILE A 314 -2.54 -8.23 -13.72
C ILE A 314 -3.20 -8.30 -12.34
N ALA A 315 -4.31 -7.61 -12.15
CA ALA A 315 -4.97 -7.52 -10.86
C ALA A 315 -6.48 -7.41 -10.97
N PHE A 316 -7.20 -7.79 -9.90
CA PHE A 316 -8.60 -7.39 -9.75
C PHE A 316 -8.69 -5.88 -9.55
N ASP A 317 -9.65 -5.25 -10.23
CA ASP A 317 -10.03 -3.85 -10.03
C ASP A 317 -10.78 -3.69 -8.69
N CYS A 318 -10.08 -3.98 -7.60
CA CYS A 318 -10.67 -4.03 -6.25
C CYS A 318 -10.73 -2.66 -5.56
N THR A 319 -9.89 -1.71 -5.98
CA THR A 319 -9.83 -0.35 -5.40
C THR A 319 -9.31 0.67 -6.41
N ALA A 320 -9.56 1.95 -6.13
CA ALA A 320 -9.13 3.04 -7.01
C ALA A 320 -7.60 3.14 -7.13
N GLY A 321 -6.83 2.77 -6.11
CA GLY A 321 -5.36 2.75 -6.18
C GLY A 321 -4.84 1.73 -7.19
N VAL A 322 -5.42 0.52 -7.23
CA VAL A 322 -5.08 -0.49 -8.25
C VAL A 322 -5.45 0.02 -9.65
N ARG A 323 -6.62 0.64 -9.78
CA ARG A 323 -7.08 1.22 -11.06
C ARG A 323 -6.16 2.34 -11.54
N GLU A 324 -5.71 3.23 -10.65
CA GLU A 324 -4.80 4.33 -10.99
C GLU A 324 -3.46 3.82 -11.53
N ILE A 325 -2.92 2.75 -10.95
CA ILE A 325 -1.65 2.17 -11.37
C ILE A 325 -1.79 1.49 -12.73
N LEU A 326 -2.86 0.71 -12.96
CA LEU A 326 -3.00 -0.16 -14.13
C LEU A 326 -3.78 0.42 -15.31
N ALA A 327 -4.52 1.52 -15.11
CA ALA A 327 -5.27 2.14 -16.20
C ALA A 327 -4.36 2.91 -17.18
N PRO A 328 -4.67 2.90 -18.48
CA PRO A 328 -5.72 2.09 -19.10
C PRO A 328 -5.34 0.61 -19.20
N THR A 329 -6.35 -0.27 -19.04
CA THR A 329 -6.14 -1.72 -19.13
C THR A 329 -5.60 -2.13 -20.49
N GLY A 330 -4.66 -3.09 -20.52
CA GLY A 330 -3.97 -3.52 -21.75
C GLY A 330 -2.84 -2.59 -22.19
N VAL A 331 -2.58 -1.50 -21.44
CA VAL A 331 -1.46 -0.58 -21.65
C VAL A 331 -0.52 -0.58 -20.44
N ASN A 332 -0.99 -0.20 -19.27
CA ASN A 332 -0.17 -0.12 -18.04
C ASN A 332 -0.27 -1.38 -17.16
N GLY A 333 -0.89 -2.43 -17.67
CA GLY A 333 -1.21 -3.68 -16.98
C GLY A 333 -2.61 -4.13 -17.35
N ILE A 334 -3.15 -5.14 -16.66
CA ILE A 334 -4.46 -5.71 -16.96
C ILE A 334 -5.35 -5.62 -15.73
N LEU A 335 -6.48 -4.92 -15.86
CA LEU A 335 -7.52 -4.84 -14.85
C LEU A 335 -8.61 -5.89 -15.12
N ILE A 336 -8.91 -6.67 -14.10
CA ILE A 336 -9.95 -7.71 -14.16
C ILE A 336 -11.12 -7.28 -13.28
N PRO A 337 -12.38 -7.42 -13.73
CA PRO A 337 -13.54 -7.17 -12.88
C PRO A 337 -13.45 -7.92 -11.55
N PRO A 338 -13.83 -7.28 -10.43
CA PRO A 338 -13.59 -7.81 -9.09
C PRO A 338 -14.05 -9.26 -8.94
N PHE A 339 -13.12 -10.09 -8.49
CA PHE A 339 -13.28 -11.46 -8.03
C PHE A 339 -13.75 -12.50 -9.06
N SER A 340 -13.73 -12.16 -10.35
CA SER A 340 -14.03 -13.12 -11.42
C SER A 340 -12.81 -13.97 -11.79
N LEU A 341 -12.62 -15.11 -11.12
CA LEU A 341 -11.51 -16.03 -11.39
C LEU A 341 -11.53 -16.57 -12.83
N LYS A 342 -12.74 -16.79 -13.39
CA LYS A 342 -12.88 -17.26 -14.78
C LYS A 342 -12.36 -16.22 -15.77
N ARG A 343 -12.69 -14.94 -15.55
CA ARG A 343 -12.23 -13.86 -16.43
C ARG A 343 -10.73 -13.63 -16.26
N TYR A 344 -10.23 -13.66 -15.04
CA TYR A 344 -8.80 -13.55 -14.76
C TYR A 344 -8.01 -14.64 -15.51
N ALA A 345 -8.42 -15.90 -15.38
CA ALA A 345 -7.82 -17.02 -16.07
C ALA A 345 -7.86 -16.87 -17.60
N LYS A 346 -8.97 -16.38 -18.16
CA LYS A 346 -9.10 -16.15 -19.61
C LYS A 346 -8.15 -15.07 -20.09
N GLU A 347 -8.15 -13.90 -19.47
CA GLU A 347 -7.30 -12.76 -19.85
C GLU A 347 -5.81 -13.13 -19.71
N LEU A 348 -5.47 -13.86 -18.63
CA LEU A 348 -4.10 -14.33 -18.42
C LEU A 348 -3.65 -15.26 -19.54
N VAL A 349 -4.42 -16.28 -19.90
CA VAL A 349 -4.08 -17.17 -21.04
C VAL A 349 -3.94 -16.39 -22.33
N THR A 350 -4.86 -15.47 -22.63
CA THR A 350 -4.80 -14.62 -23.82
C THR A 350 -3.51 -13.80 -23.88
N LEU A 351 -3.09 -13.24 -22.75
CA LEU A 351 -1.82 -12.51 -22.63
C LEU A 351 -0.63 -13.42 -22.89
N LEU A 352 -0.55 -14.57 -22.20
CA LEU A 352 0.58 -15.50 -22.28
C LEU A 352 0.78 -16.11 -23.66
N GLN A 353 -0.27 -16.16 -24.47
CA GLN A 353 -0.26 -16.65 -25.86
C GLN A 353 0.06 -15.55 -26.90
N ASN A 354 0.27 -14.30 -26.45
CA ASN A 354 0.55 -13.19 -27.36
C ASN A 354 1.86 -12.46 -26.98
N PRO A 355 3.03 -12.97 -27.42
CA PRO A 355 4.33 -12.38 -27.11
C PRO A 355 4.48 -10.92 -27.55
N LEU A 356 3.91 -10.54 -28.70
CA LEU A 356 3.98 -9.16 -29.18
C LEU A 356 3.24 -8.20 -28.25
N LYS A 357 2.06 -8.60 -27.76
CA LYS A 357 1.31 -7.81 -26.79
C LYS A 357 2.04 -7.72 -25.45
N CYS A 358 2.71 -8.79 -25.03
CA CYS A 358 3.57 -8.75 -23.84
C CYS A 358 4.67 -7.70 -24.00
N GLN A 359 5.41 -7.71 -25.11
CA GLN A 359 6.48 -6.75 -25.37
C GLN A 359 5.97 -5.28 -25.41
N GLU A 360 4.81 -5.06 -26.00
CA GLU A 360 4.17 -3.73 -26.02
C GLU A 360 3.87 -3.25 -24.60
N ILE A 361 3.21 -4.10 -23.77
CA ILE A 361 2.86 -3.74 -22.40
C ILE A 361 4.11 -3.56 -21.54
N GLN A 362 5.14 -4.39 -21.67
CA GLN A 362 6.42 -4.25 -20.96
C GLN A 362 7.03 -2.84 -21.12
N LYS A 363 7.04 -2.31 -22.34
CA LYS A 363 7.54 -0.95 -22.60
C LYS A 363 6.67 0.12 -21.91
N ASN A 364 5.36 -0.04 -21.99
CA ASN A 364 4.42 0.92 -21.43
C ASN A 364 4.45 0.95 -19.89
N VAL A 365 4.58 -0.21 -19.24
CA VAL A 365 4.62 -0.27 -17.77
C VAL A 365 5.87 0.39 -17.21
N ILE A 366 7.02 0.29 -17.89
CA ILE A 366 8.25 1.01 -17.51
C ILE A 366 8.03 2.52 -17.61
N MET A 367 7.44 3.01 -18.69
CA MET A 367 7.10 4.43 -18.82
C MET A 367 6.13 4.90 -17.73
N LYS A 368 5.16 4.07 -17.37
CA LYS A 368 4.22 4.36 -16.27
C LYS A 368 4.95 4.45 -14.94
N ALA A 369 5.87 3.51 -14.64
CA ALA A 369 6.66 3.51 -13.41
C ALA A 369 7.46 4.80 -13.22
N HIS A 370 8.03 5.38 -14.28
CA HIS A 370 8.71 6.69 -14.20
C HIS A 370 7.82 7.83 -13.70
N SER A 371 6.48 7.72 -13.80
CA SER A 371 5.59 8.73 -13.23
C SER A 371 5.58 8.72 -11.70
N TYR A 372 6.06 7.66 -11.09
CA TYR A 372 6.15 7.45 -9.64
C TYR A 372 7.59 7.54 -9.11
N SER A 373 8.54 8.00 -9.91
CA SER A 373 9.94 8.11 -9.48
C SER A 373 10.09 8.95 -8.21
N PRO A 374 11.11 8.66 -7.36
CA PRO A 374 11.35 9.40 -6.14
C PRO A 374 11.53 10.91 -6.39
N ASP A 375 12.10 11.30 -7.54
CA ASP A 375 12.23 12.71 -7.90
C ASP A 375 10.86 13.38 -8.13
N LYS A 376 9.96 12.76 -8.91
CA LYS A 376 8.63 13.32 -9.17
C LYS A 376 7.75 13.37 -7.93
N ILE A 377 7.77 12.31 -7.12
CA ILE A 377 6.97 12.24 -5.90
C ILE A 377 7.58 13.12 -4.81
N GLY A 378 8.90 13.10 -4.65
CA GLY A 378 9.62 13.97 -3.73
C GLY A 378 9.37 15.45 -4.01
N LYS A 379 9.30 15.86 -5.28
CA LYS A 379 8.94 17.24 -5.67
C LYS A 379 7.54 17.63 -5.18
N LYS A 380 6.56 16.72 -5.20
CA LYS A 380 5.22 16.98 -4.67
C LYS A 380 5.23 17.17 -3.15
N TRP A 381 5.98 16.33 -2.42
CA TRP A 381 6.16 16.49 -0.98
C TRP A 381 6.89 17.77 -0.63
N TYR A 382 7.96 18.09 -1.34
CA TYR A 382 8.72 19.33 -1.15
C TYR A 382 7.80 20.55 -1.36
N ALA A 383 7.02 20.59 -2.44
CA ALA A 383 6.09 21.69 -2.70
C ALA A 383 5.00 21.81 -1.62
N LEU A 384 4.51 20.67 -1.07
CA LEU A 384 3.61 20.68 0.06
C LEU A 384 4.25 21.31 1.30
N PHE A 385 5.48 20.90 1.63
CA PHE A 385 6.18 21.38 2.82
C PHE A 385 6.53 22.88 2.72
N GLU A 386 6.98 23.34 1.55
CA GLU A 386 7.20 24.77 1.31
C GLU A 386 5.93 25.58 1.56
N ARG A 387 4.81 25.17 0.94
CA ARG A 387 3.51 25.84 1.12
C ARG A 387 3.03 25.88 2.59
N LEU A 388 3.38 24.90 3.40
CA LEU A 388 2.99 24.86 4.81
C LEU A 388 3.86 25.78 5.68
N CYS A 389 5.08 26.06 5.25
CA CYS A 389 6.03 26.89 5.99
C CYS A 389 6.02 28.37 5.57
N ASP A 390 5.44 28.69 4.40
CA ASP A 390 5.16 30.05 3.93
C ASP A 390 3.90 30.61 4.61
#